data_7ff0600545e3d8812561ac44ed510dd3
#
_entry.id   7ff0600545e3d8812561ac44ed510dd3
#
_cell.length_a   1.000
_cell.length_b   1.000
_cell.length_c   1.000
_cell.angle_alpha   90.00
_cell.angle_beta   90.00
_cell.angle_gamma   90.00
#
_symmetry.space_group_name_H-M   'P 1'
#
loop_
_entity.id
_entity.type
_entity.pdbx_description
1 polymer ?
#
loop_
_entity_poly.entity_id
_entity_poly.type
_entity_poly.pdbx_seq_one_letter_code
_entity_poly.pdbx_strand_id
1 'polypeptide(L)'
;VYSDIYVGEGVYKAMSTAEAPSILAAVTETPWEYGVLKIRDGGFAGIVEKPEKGKEPSNLIFAGMIKITSDHKDYFKDLPLSPRGEYEATDALTSMAKDYPVSIVRVPESDIWLDIGRPWDLFTASRYRLEELLQEKEVVKGDVSPYAHIEGPVVIEEGARIKPYTYIEGPAYIGPGVEVGPHAYVRPWSIMMSNSKAGHSTEIKASILFEGAKAPHFNYIGDSIVGEHVNLGAGTITANLRFDKGTIKMTVKGKRVDTGRKKLGAVIGGYAQTGINVSIYPGVKIGSYAWIYPGCVVKRDVEKGGVFRCQEAST
;
A
#
# COMPACT_ATOMS: atom_id res chain seq x y z
N VAL A 1 16.50 6.09 4.89
CA VAL A 1 15.10 5.69 5.14
C VAL A 1 14.75 4.57 4.18
N TYR A 2 14.13 3.51 4.67
CA TYR A 2 13.56 2.47 3.82
C TYR A 2 12.35 3.02 3.05
N SER A 3 12.15 2.57 1.82
CA SER A 3 11.12 3.08 0.91
C SER A 3 9.73 2.48 1.15
N ASP A 4 9.65 1.45 1.96
CA ASP A 4 8.45 0.66 2.26
C ASP A 4 7.92 0.86 3.68
N ILE A 5 8.30 1.97 4.33
CA ILE A 5 7.72 2.38 5.61
C ILE A 5 6.90 3.66 5.45
N TYR A 6 5.86 3.78 6.25
CA TYR A 6 5.13 5.02 6.49
C TYR A 6 5.30 5.46 7.93
N VAL A 7 5.68 6.71 8.15
CA VAL A 7 5.87 7.31 9.48
C VAL A 7 5.25 8.69 9.52
N GLY A 8 4.74 9.07 10.68
CA GLY A 8 4.22 10.41 10.89
C GLY A 8 5.31 11.48 11.05
N GLU A 9 4.90 12.74 11.07
CA GLU A 9 5.82 13.89 11.11
C GLU A 9 6.69 13.93 12.38
N GLY A 10 6.15 13.53 13.53
CA GLY A 10 6.90 13.50 14.79
C GLY A 10 8.09 12.54 14.75
N VAL A 11 8.02 11.45 13.99
CA VAL A 11 9.16 10.54 13.78
C VAL A 11 10.29 11.26 13.04
N TYR A 12 9.98 11.98 11.95
CA TYR A 12 11.00 12.78 11.24
C TYR A 12 11.64 13.82 12.14
N LYS A 13 10.84 14.51 12.96
CA LYS A 13 11.32 15.50 13.93
C LYS A 13 12.24 14.84 14.97
N ALA A 14 11.83 13.71 15.56
CA ALA A 14 12.63 12.99 16.53
C ALA A 14 13.96 12.52 15.95
N MET A 15 13.97 11.96 14.73
CA MET A 15 15.18 11.52 14.05
C MET A 15 16.07 12.70 13.66
N SER A 16 15.49 13.84 13.25
CA SER A 16 16.28 15.02 12.86
C SER A 16 17.05 15.66 14.01
N THR A 17 16.48 15.61 15.23
CA THR A 17 17.10 16.19 16.45
C THR A 17 18.03 15.21 17.17
N ALA A 18 17.94 13.91 16.89
CA ALA A 18 18.82 12.91 17.50
C ALA A 18 20.28 13.10 17.09
N GLU A 19 21.21 12.76 17.99
CA GLU A 19 22.64 12.71 17.66
C GLU A 19 22.95 11.52 16.75
N ALA A 20 23.85 11.74 15.78
CA ALA A 20 24.33 10.68 14.89
C ALA A 20 25.54 9.96 15.50
N PRO A 21 25.67 8.63 15.32
CA PRO A 21 24.75 7.76 14.60
C PRO A 21 23.50 7.42 15.41
N SER A 22 22.35 7.37 14.76
CA SER A 22 21.08 6.98 15.39
C SER A 22 20.20 6.14 14.49
N ILE A 23 19.36 5.32 15.10
CA ILE A 23 18.43 4.43 14.43
C ILE A 23 17.01 4.61 14.98
N LEU A 24 16.01 4.45 14.11
CA LEU A 24 14.62 4.39 14.53
C LEU A 24 14.29 2.98 15.02
N ALA A 25 13.58 2.89 16.15
CA ALA A 25 13.07 1.65 16.71
C ALA A 25 11.57 1.72 16.96
N ALA A 26 10.87 0.65 16.64
CA ALA A 26 9.45 0.46 16.93
C ALA A 26 9.25 -0.77 17.83
N VAL A 27 8.14 -0.78 18.58
CA VAL A 27 7.70 -1.96 19.34
C VAL A 27 6.69 -2.73 18.50
N THR A 28 6.82 -4.06 18.44
CA THR A 28 5.89 -4.93 17.73
C THR A 28 5.56 -6.19 18.52
N GLU A 29 4.40 -6.78 18.25
CA GLU A 29 4.00 -8.08 18.80
C GLU A 29 4.59 -9.26 17.98
N THR A 30 5.15 -8.98 16.81
CA THR A 30 5.75 -10.00 15.91
C THR A 30 7.20 -9.70 15.58
N PRO A 31 8.09 -9.52 16.58
CA PRO A 31 9.46 -9.07 16.35
C PRO A 31 10.27 -10.04 15.47
N TRP A 32 9.95 -11.33 15.47
CA TRP A 32 10.60 -12.33 14.63
C TRP A 32 10.44 -12.13 13.10
N GLU A 33 9.56 -11.23 12.69
CA GLU A 33 9.41 -10.88 11.27
C GLU A 33 10.42 -9.80 10.81
N TYR A 34 11.17 -9.20 11.75
CA TYR A 34 12.01 -8.01 11.55
C TYR A 34 13.44 -8.18 12.08
N GLY A 35 14.27 -7.20 11.86
CA GLY A 35 15.56 -7.05 12.53
C GLY A 35 15.37 -6.59 13.98
N VAL A 36 15.64 -7.45 14.95
CA VAL A 36 15.39 -7.21 16.38
C VAL A 36 16.62 -6.63 17.06
N LEU A 37 16.45 -5.53 17.80
CA LEU A 37 17.53 -4.85 18.49
C LEU A 37 18.03 -5.67 19.68
N LYS A 38 19.36 -5.87 19.76
CA LYS A 38 20.07 -6.27 20.97
C LYS A 38 20.37 -5.05 21.82
N ILE A 39 19.96 -5.07 23.05
CA ILE A 39 20.25 -4.01 24.03
C ILE A 39 21.20 -4.57 25.07
N ARG A 40 22.30 -3.86 25.33
CA ARG A 40 23.24 -4.16 26.40
C ARG A 40 23.51 -2.88 27.21
N ASP A 41 23.42 -2.95 28.50
CA ASP A 41 23.65 -1.82 29.43
C ASP A 41 22.83 -0.56 29.05
N GLY A 42 21.61 -0.77 28.52
CA GLY A 42 20.71 0.28 28.06
C GLY A 42 21.01 0.87 26.67
N GLY A 43 22.10 0.46 26.04
CA GLY A 43 22.52 0.92 24.71
C GLY A 43 22.31 -0.10 23.59
N PHE A 44 22.39 0.37 22.37
CA PHE A 44 22.32 -0.48 21.16
C PHE A 44 23.61 -1.32 21.05
N ALA A 45 23.44 -2.63 20.90
CA ALA A 45 24.53 -3.59 20.79
C ALA A 45 24.52 -4.43 19.49
N GLY A 46 23.57 -4.16 18.60
CA GLY A 46 23.45 -4.84 17.31
C GLY A 46 22.02 -5.28 17.00
N ILE A 47 21.87 -5.99 15.88
CA ILE A 47 20.57 -6.46 15.39
C ILE A 47 20.67 -7.98 15.13
N VAL A 48 19.58 -8.69 15.44
CA VAL A 48 19.37 -10.08 15.00
C VAL A 48 18.28 -10.05 13.94
N GLU A 49 18.65 -10.37 12.73
CA GLU A 49 17.72 -10.34 11.61
C GLU A 49 16.84 -11.59 11.62
N LYS A 50 15.52 -11.35 11.70
CA LYS A 50 14.46 -12.38 11.67
C LYS A 50 14.76 -13.61 12.52
N PRO A 51 14.93 -13.45 13.85
CA PRO A 51 15.18 -14.55 14.76
C PRO A 51 14.05 -15.59 14.71
N GLU A 52 14.34 -16.81 15.13
CA GLU A 52 13.28 -17.79 15.34
C GLU A 52 12.32 -17.30 16.42
N LYS A 53 11.02 -17.52 16.20
CA LYS A 53 9.99 -17.15 17.15
C LYS A 53 10.25 -17.72 18.54
N GLY A 54 10.26 -16.84 19.55
CA GLY A 54 10.58 -17.16 20.94
C GLY A 54 12.06 -17.08 21.29
N LYS A 55 12.94 -16.69 20.34
CA LYS A 55 14.37 -16.43 20.55
C LYS A 55 14.76 -14.97 20.34
N GLU A 56 13.77 -14.08 20.25
CA GLU A 56 13.98 -12.66 20.04
C GLU A 56 14.66 -12.01 21.26
N PRO A 57 15.73 -11.21 21.05
CA PRO A 57 16.41 -10.55 22.17
C PRO A 57 15.58 -9.45 22.84
N SER A 58 14.57 -8.93 22.15
CA SER A 58 13.65 -7.89 22.66
C SER A 58 12.39 -7.82 21.79
N ASN A 59 11.46 -6.94 22.14
CA ASN A 59 10.31 -6.56 21.28
C ASN A 59 10.57 -5.27 20.49
N LEU A 60 11.78 -4.71 20.57
CA LEU A 60 12.22 -3.55 19.80
C LEU A 60 12.81 -4.01 18.48
N ILE A 61 12.27 -3.46 17.40
CA ILE A 61 12.74 -3.74 16.04
C ILE A 61 13.40 -2.51 15.41
N PHE A 62 14.29 -2.74 14.46
CA PHE A 62 14.78 -1.68 13.57
C PHE A 62 13.67 -1.24 12.63
N ALA A 63 13.29 0.02 12.73
CA ALA A 63 12.11 0.56 12.03
C ALA A 63 12.45 1.28 10.70
N GLY A 64 13.59 0.93 10.08
CA GLY A 64 13.91 1.34 8.71
C GLY A 64 14.44 2.77 8.52
N MET A 65 14.78 3.50 9.58
CA MET A 65 15.43 4.81 9.47
C MET A 65 16.78 4.82 10.19
N ILE A 66 17.77 5.43 9.53
CA ILE A 66 19.14 5.59 10.03
C ILE A 66 19.53 7.04 9.83
N LYS A 67 20.15 7.66 10.83
CA LYS A 67 20.85 8.95 10.72
C LYS A 67 22.32 8.72 10.95
N ILE A 68 23.15 9.11 10.00
CA ILE A 68 24.62 9.03 10.03
C ILE A 68 25.23 10.31 9.53
N THR A 69 26.51 10.51 9.80
CA THR A 69 27.36 11.54 9.19
C THR A 69 28.29 10.92 8.14
N SER A 70 29.08 11.77 7.48
CA SER A 70 30.11 11.32 6.51
C SER A 70 31.09 10.32 7.09
N ASP A 71 31.40 10.42 8.38
CA ASP A 71 32.39 9.59 9.07
C ASP A 71 31.93 8.14 9.24
N HIS A 72 30.62 7.89 9.15
CA HIS A 72 30.03 6.56 9.30
C HIS A 72 29.79 5.85 7.97
N LYS A 73 29.99 6.52 6.83
CA LYS A 73 29.64 5.97 5.49
C LYS A 73 30.39 4.70 5.12
N ASP A 74 31.62 4.54 5.66
CA ASP A 74 32.49 3.45 5.29
C ASP A 74 32.00 2.11 5.86
N TYR A 75 31.18 2.11 6.91
CA TYR A 75 30.52 0.90 7.43
C TYR A 75 29.48 0.30 6.45
N PHE A 76 29.00 1.09 5.50
CA PHE A 76 28.04 0.66 4.49
C PHE A 76 28.69 0.28 3.15
N LYS A 77 30.03 0.37 3.06
CA LYS A 77 30.80 -0.14 1.93
C LYS A 77 31.17 -1.62 2.17
N ASP A 78 31.28 -2.34 1.08
CA ASP A 78 31.80 -3.72 1.08
C ASP A 78 31.12 -4.66 2.10
N LEU A 79 29.80 -4.51 2.26
CA LEU A 79 29.01 -5.39 3.12
C LEU A 79 29.09 -6.83 2.62
N PRO A 80 29.25 -7.82 3.52
CA PRO A 80 29.19 -9.22 3.14
C PRO A 80 27.76 -9.60 2.75
N LEU A 81 27.65 -10.58 1.86
CA LEU A 81 26.36 -11.22 1.61
C LEU A 81 25.94 -11.99 2.88
N SER A 82 24.74 -11.73 3.34
CA SER A 82 24.13 -12.48 4.45
C SER A 82 23.84 -13.94 4.05
N PRO A 83 23.58 -14.84 5.00
CA PRO A 83 23.11 -16.19 4.68
C PRO A 83 21.84 -16.25 3.82
N ARG A 84 21.12 -15.13 3.71
CA ARG A 84 19.93 -14.96 2.87
C ARG A 84 20.25 -14.48 1.45
N GLY A 85 21.53 -14.19 1.16
CA GLY A 85 21.98 -13.67 -0.14
C GLY A 85 21.68 -12.18 -0.35
N GLU A 86 21.50 -11.41 0.73
CA GLU A 86 21.20 -9.97 0.70
C GLU A 86 22.32 -9.16 1.37
N TYR A 87 22.52 -7.93 0.97
CA TYR A 87 23.37 -6.95 1.66
C TYR A 87 22.56 -6.26 2.74
N GLU A 88 22.88 -6.52 4.00
CA GLU A 88 22.06 -6.08 5.12
C GLU A 88 22.60 -4.78 5.74
N ALA A 89 21.83 -3.70 5.67
CA ALA A 89 22.17 -2.46 6.39
C ALA A 89 22.29 -2.69 7.92
N THR A 90 21.62 -3.70 8.44
CA THR A 90 21.67 -4.11 9.86
C THR A 90 23.03 -4.68 10.27
N ASP A 91 23.80 -5.27 9.34
CA ASP A 91 25.17 -5.71 9.60
C ASP A 91 26.12 -4.51 9.73
N ALA A 92 25.95 -3.48 8.89
CA ALA A 92 26.67 -2.21 9.02
C ALA A 92 26.44 -1.57 10.38
N LEU A 93 25.17 -1.49 10.81
CA LEU A 93 24.80 -0.93 12.12
C LEU A 93 25.39 -1.73 13.28
N THR A 94 25.39 -3.05 13.18
CA THR A 94 25.98 -3.93 14.20
C THR A 94 27.50 -3.78 14.26
N SER A 95 28.17 -3.57 13.12
CA SER A 95 29.60 -3.30 13.08
C SER A 95 29.93 -1.92 13.66
N MET A 96 29.17 -0.89 13.25
CA MET A 96 29.34 0.49 13.72
C MET A 96 29.15 0.62 15.24
N ALA A 97 28.26 -0.17 15.83
CA ALA A 97 28.03 -0.16 17.27
C ALA A 97 29.22 -0.63 18.11
N LYS A 98 30.28 -1.21 17.50
CA LYS A 98 31.50 -1.57 18.19
C LYS A 98 32.42 -0.38 18.43
N ASP A 99 32.33 0.62 17.55
CA ASP A 99 33.23 1.77 17.52
C ASP A 99 32.53 3.08 17.94
N TYR A 100 31.20 3.14 17.79
CA TYR A 100 30.40 4.33 18.09
C TYR A 100 29.18 3.98 18.93
N PRO A 101 28.82 4.85 19.90
CA PRO A 101 27.52 4.73 20.58
C PRO A 101 26.40 5.10 19.59
N VAL A 102 25.54 4.13 19.26
CA VAL A 102 24.39 4.33 18.38
C VAL A 102 23.17 4.66 19.20
N SER A 103 22.62 5.85 19.01
CA SER A 103 21.40 6.30 19.70
C SER A 103 20.16 5.59 19.18
N ILE A 104 19.27 5.17 20.09
CA ILE A 104 17.98 4.56 19.74
C ILE A 104 16.90 5.61 19.87
N VAL A 105 16.31 6.00 18.75
CA VAL A 105 15.13 6.86 18.68
C VAL A 105 13.90 5.95 18.62
N ARG A 106 13.04 6.01 19.60
CA ARG A 106 11.77 5.27 19.58
C ARG A 106 10.71 6.06 18.83
N VAL A 107 9.86 5.35 18.08
CA VAL A 107 8.65 5.96 17.51
C VAL A 107 7.86 6.60 18.68
N PRO A 108 7.54 7.92 18.61
CA PRO A 108 6.75 8.58 19.64
C PRO A 108 5.40 7.91 19.82
N GLU A 109 4.89 7.81 21.05
CA GLU A 109 3.58 7.19 21.34
C GLU A 109 2.40 7.89 20.64
N SER A 110 2.55 9.19 20.36
CA SER A 110 1.57 10.00 19.63
C SER A 110 1.65 9.86 18.13
N ASP A 111 2.58 9.05 17.61
CA ASP A 111 2.88 8.97 16.19
C ASP A 111 2.75 7.53 15.66
N ILE A 112 2.84 7.39 14.36
CA ILE A 112 2.65 6.12 13.69
C ILE A 112 3.93 5.64 12.99
N TRP A 113 4.11 4.34 12.99
CA TRP A 113 5.03 3.61 12.12
C TRP A 113 4.29 2.42 11.52
N LEU A 114 4.38 2.27 10.19
CA LEU A 114 3.81 1.15 9.45
C LEU A 114 4.85 0.59 8.48
N ASP A 115 4.98 -0.71 8.48
CA ASP A 115 5.65 -1.46 7.43
C ASP A 115 4.65 -1.78 6.31
N ILE A 116 4.97 -1.40 5.05
CA ILE A 116 4.14 -1.65 3.88
C ILE A 116 4.70 -2.86 3.11
N GLY A 117 4.84 -3.97 3.82
CA GLY A 117 5.42 -5.20 3.29
C GLY A 117 4.45 -6.03 2.43
N ARG A 118 3.15 -5.71 2.44
CA ARG A 118 2.09 -6.46 1.77
C ARG A 118 1.10 -5.52 1.07
N PRO A 119 0.46 -5.94 -0.02
CA PRO A 119 -0.47 -5.04 -0.75
C PRO A 119 -1.58 -4.44 0.12
N TRP A 120 -2.10 -5.19 1.08
CA TRP A 120 -3.18 -4.71 1.94
C TRP A 120 -2.73 -3.73 3.03
N ASP A 121 -1.42 -3.64 3.33
CA ASP A 121 -0.87 -2.66 4.27
C ASP A 121 -0.98 -1.25 3.67
N LEU A 122 -0.92 -1.15 2.33
CA LEU A 122 -1.11 0.10 1.61
C LEU A 122 -2.46 0.77 1.92
N PHE A 123 -3.54 0.00 2.13
CA PHE A 123 -4.83 0.58 2.53
C PHE A 123 -4.75 1.28 3.89
N THR A 124 -4.00 0.70 4.83
CA THR A 124 -3.83 1.29 6.16
C THR A 124 -3.00 2.58 6.07
N ALA A 125 -1.85 2.52 5.42
CA ALA A 125 -1.00 3.70 5.23
C ALA A 125 -1.72 4.83 4.47
N SER A 126 -2.45 4.48 3.41
CA SER A 126 -3.23 5.45 2.63
C SER A 126 -4.35 6.13 3.43
N ARG A 127 -4.98 5.42 4.37
CA ARG A 127 -5.99 6.03 5.25
C ARG A 127 -5.38 7.06 6.17
N TYR A 128 -4.27 6.74 6.84
CA TYR A 128 -3.56 7.71 7.68
C TYR A 128 -3.15 8.94 6.88
N ARG A 129 -2.58 8.75 5.69
CA ARG A 129 -2.19 9.89 4.84
C ARG A 129 -3.39 10.72 4.40
N LEU A 130 -4.52 10.09 4.09
CA LEU A 130 -5.75 10.81 3.71
C LEU A 130 -6.31 11.59 4.90
N GLU A 131 -6.33 11.02 6.10
CA GLU A 131 -6.75 11.71 7.33
C GLU A 131 -5.89 12.94 7.62
N GLU A 132 -4.57 12.84 7.47
CA GLU A 132 -3.65 13.98 7.59
C GLU A 132 -3.97 15.07 6.55
N LEU A 133 -4.11 14.69 5.27
CA LEU A 133 -4.43 15.63 4.20
C LEU A 133 -5.75 16.38 4.45
N LEU A 134 -6.75 15.69 4.99
CA LEU A 134 -8.05 16.28 5.28
C LEU A 134 -8.03 17.22 6.50
N GLN A 135 -7.08 17.04 7.43
CA GLN A 135 -6.86 17.99 8.53
C GLN A 135 -6.17 19.26 8.05
N GLU A 136 -5.28 19.13 7.06
CA GLU A 136 -4.53 20.26 6.52
C GLU A 136 -5.41 21.18 5.64
N LYS A 137 -6.38 20.63 4.91
CA LYS A 137 -7.20 21.39 3.93
C LYS A 137 -8.50 20.67 3.54
N GLU A 138 -9.61 21.37 3.59
CA GLU A 138 -10.69 21.12 2.63
C GLU A 138 -10.28 21.73 1.29
N VAL A 139 -9.94 20.91 0.32
CA VAL A 139 -9.44 21.44 -0.96
C VAL A 139 -10.25 20.88 -2.12
N VAL A 140 -11.26 21.62 -2.54
CA VAL A 140 -11.91 21.43 -3.84
C VAL A 140 -11.33 22.45 -4.81
N LYS A 141 -10.34 22.04 -5.61
CA LYS A 141 -9.71 22.86 -6.66
C LYS A 141 -10.14 22.43 -8.07
N GLY A 142 -10.75 21.26 -8.21
CA GLY A 142 -11.18 20.71 -9.48
C GLY A 142 -12.44 21.36 -10.05
N ASP A 143 -12.76 21.02 -11.30
CA ASP A 143 -14.01 21.39 -11.97
C ASP A 143 -15.12 20.44 -11.53
N VAL A 144 -16.04 20.93 -10.70
CA VAL A 144 -17.16 20.17 -10.14
C VAL A 144 -18.45 20.63 -10.77
N SER A 145 -19.16 19.72 -11.44
CA SER A 145 -20.48 20.01 -11.99
C SER A 145 -21.47 20.43 -10.90
N PRO A 146 -22.30 21.45 -11.12
CA PRO A 146 -23.36 21.85 -10.18
C PRO A 146 -24.42 20.76 -9.95
N TYR A 147 -24.44 19.73 -10.79
CA TYR A 147 -25.33 18.56 -10.65
C TYR A 147 -24.62 17.37 -9.99
N ALA A 148 -23.39 17.50 -9.54
CA ALA A 148 -22.71 16.51 -8.72
C ALA A 148 -23.06 16.73 -7.25
N HIS A 149 -23.04 15.66 -6.46
CA HIS A 149 -23.24 15.71 -5.02
C HIS A 149 -21.99 15.22 -4.31
N ILE A 150 -21.49 16.01 -3.35
CA ILE A 150 -20.34 15.67 -2.52
C ILE A 150 -20.79 15.70 -1.07
N GLU A 151 -20.52 14.61 -0.34
CA GLU A 151 -20.85 14.48 1.07
C GLU A 151 -19.59 14.08 1.86
N GLY A 152 -19.37 14.75 2.99
CA GLY A 152 -18.22 14.51 3.86
C GLY A 152 -16.90 15.10 3.31
N PRO A 153 -15.79 14.81 3.99
CA PRO A 153 -14.49 15.42 3.67
C PRO A 153 -13.88 14.80 2.41
N VAL A 154 -13.62 15.63 1.38
CA VAL A 154 -13.03 15.19 0.11
C VAL A 154 -11.95 16.18 -0.33
N VAL A 155 -10.79 15.62 -0.75
CA VAL A 155 -9.78 16.39 -1.48
C VAL A 155 -10.01 16.20 -2.97
N ILE A 156 -10.20 17.29 -3.73
CA ILE A 156 -10.32 17.30 -5.20
C ILE A 156 -9.27 18.26 -5.73
N GLU A 157 -8.23 17.70 -6.34
CA GLU A 157 -7.08 18.47 -6.82
C GLU A 157 -7.34 19.21 -8.12
N GLU A 158 -6.45 20.13 -8.45
CA GLU A 158 -6.52 20.92 -9.67
C GLU A 158 -6.51 20.03 -10.93
N GLY A 159 -7.33 20.39 -11.93
CA GLY A 159 -7.48 19.65 -13.18
C GLY A 159 -8.40 18.42 -13.09
N ALA A 160 -8.82 18.01 -11.88
CA ALA A 160 -9.85 16.98 -11.74
C ALA A 160 -11.21 17.47 -12.26
N ARG A 161 -11.98 16.57 -12.87
CA ARG A 161 -13.31 16.85 -13.43
C ARG A 161 -14.38 15.92 -12.87
N ILE A 162 -15.33 16.47 -12.11
CA ILE A 162 -16.47 15.76 -11.55
C ILE A 162 -17.70 16.06 -12.42
N LYS A 163 -18.14 15.05 -13.17
CA LYS A 163 -19.24 15.19 -14.16
C LYS A 163 -20.62 15.19 -13.50
N PRO A 164 -21.67 15.60 -14.24
CA PRO A 164 -23.03 15.63 -13.71
C PRO A 164 -23.50 14.29 -13.11
N TYR A 165 -24.32 14.39 -12.05
CA TYR A 165 -24.95 13.27 -11.36
C TYR A 165 -23.96 12.27 -10.74
N THR A 166 -22.71 12.70 -10.54
CA THR A 166 -21.72 11.94 -9.75
C THR A 166 -22.03 12.15 -8.27
N TYR A 167 -21.97 11.07 -7.48
CA TYR A 167 -22.03 11.12 -6.03
C TYR A 167 -20.68 10.73 -5.44
N ILE A 168 -20.11 11.60 -4.60
CA ILE A 168 -18.86 11.34 -3.89
C ILE A 168 -19.12 11.42 -2.40
N GLU A 169 -18.83 10.33 -1.70
CA GLU A 169 -18.93 10.22 -0.24
C GLU A 169 -17.52 10.12 0.35
N GLY A 170 -17.14 11.12 1.13
CA GLY A 170 -15.84 11.14 1.81
C GLY A 170 -15.76 10.20 3.02
N PRO A 171 -14.55 9.97 3.56
CA PRO A 171 -13.27 10.52 3.13
C PRO A 171 -12.83 9.99 1.76
N ALA A 172 -12.43 10.85 0.84
CA ALA A 172 -11.93 10.45 -0.47
C ALA A 172 -10.87 11.43 -1.00
N TYR A 173 -9.98 10.91 -1.85
CA TYR A 173 -8.97 11.69 -2.57
C TYR A 173 -9.15 11.54 -4.07
N ILE A 174 -9.30 12.66 -4.75
CA ILE A 174 -9.42 12.78 -6.20
C ILE A 174 -8.25 13.62 -6.71
N GLY A 175 -7.25 12.96 -7.27
CA GLY A 175 -5.99 13.54 -7.70
C GLY A 175 -6.08 14.40 -8.97
N PRO A 176 -4.97 15.01 -9.37
CA PRO A 176 -4.91 15.89 -10.53
C PRO A 176 -5.33 15.16 -11.82
N GLY A 177 -6.12 15.84 -12.67
CA GLY A 177 -6.54 15.32 -13.98
C GLY A 177 -7.47 14.11 -13.93
N VAL A 178 -7.95 13.71 -12.75
CA VAL A 178 -8.91 12.61 -12.58
C VAL A 178 -10.26 12.98 -13.20
N GLU A 179 -10.88 12.01 -13.87
CA GLU A 179 -12.26 12.14 -14.35
C GLU A 179 -13.21 11.22 -13.58
N VAL A 180 -14.30 11.76 -13.02
CA VAL A 180 -15.35 10.98 -12.34
C VAL A 180 -16.70 11.23 -12.96
N GLY A 181 -17.40 10.16 -13.30
CA GLY A 181 -18.75 10.23 -13.83
C GLY A 181 -18.88 10.24 -15.36
N PRO A 182 -20.10 10.56 -15.89
CA PRO A 182 -21.31 10.89 -15.13
C PRO A 182 -21.92 9.66 -14.43
N HIS A 183 -22.84 9.91 -13.46
CA HIS A 183 -23.53 8.87 -12.69
C HIS A 183 -22.59 7.89 -11.98
N ALA A 184 -21.37 8.30 -11.64
CA ALA A 184 -20.44 7.47 -10.88
C ALA A 184 -20.69 7.62 -9.37
N TYR A 185 -20.33 6.60 -8.59
CA TYR A 185 -20.37 6.64 -7.14
C TYR A 185 -18.99 6.36 -6.57
N VAL A 186 -18.39 7.35 -5.92
CA VAL A 186 -17.14 7.21 -5.19
C VAL A 186 -17.44 7.17 -3.69
N ARG A 187 -17.10 6.05 -3.06
CA ARG A 187 -17.41 5.78 -1.65
C ARG A 187 -16.21 6.06 -0.75
N PRO A 188 -16.45 6.11 0.57
CA PRO A 188 -15.40 6.41 1.55
C PRO A 188 -14.13 5.56 1.39
N TRP A 189 -12.99 6.21 1.66
CA TRP A 189 -11.65 5.63 1.58
C TRP A 189 -11.20 5.27 0.17
N SER A 190 -11.82 5.87 -0.83
CA SER A 190 -11.37 5.74 -2.23
C SER A 190 -10.30 6.78 -2.54
N ILE A 191 -9.23 6.32 -3.17
CA ILE A 191 -8.09 7.15 -3.58
C ILE A 191 -7.90 6.99 -5.08
N MET A 192 -8.06 8.07 -5.80
CA MET A 192 -7.87 8.13 -7.24
C MET A 192 -6.67 9.01 -7.55
N MET A 193 -5.55 8.38 -7.96
CA MET A 193 -4.32 9.08 -8.29
C MET A 193 -4.42 9.76 -9.67
N SER A 194 -3.42 10.56 -10.01
CA SER A 194 -3.39 11.41 -11.20
C SER A 194 -3.88 10.71 -12.48
N ASN A 195 -4.71 11.42 -13.26
CA ASN A 195 -5.21 10.98 -14.57
C ASN A 195 -5.99 9.64 -14.55
N SER A 196 -6.36 9.13 -13.38
CA SER A 196 -7.22 7.95 -13.28
C SER A 196 -8.67 8.30 -13.62
N LYS A 197 -9.49 7.29 -13.89
CA LYS A 197 -10.87 7.49 -14.35
C LYS A 197 -11.84 6.49 -13.73
N ALA A 198 -12.91 7.01 -13.13
CA ALA A 198 -14.14 6.29 -12.83
C ALA A 198 -15.24 6.82 -13.76
N GLY A 199 -15.55 6.09 -14.83
CA GLY A 199 -16.46 6.58 -15.86
C GLY A 199 -17.93 6.35 -15.53
N HIS A 200 -18.78 6.35 -16.57
CA HIS A 200 -20.23 6.27 -16.45
C HIS A 200 -20.68 5.05 -15.63
N SER A 201 -21.53 5.29 -14.62
CA SER A 201 -22.12 4.27 -13.74
C SER A 201 -21.11 3.34 -13.07
N THR A 202 -19.90 3.84 -12.79
CA THR A 202 -18.84 3.11 -12.10
C THR A 202 -18.90 3.40 -10.61
N GLU A 203 -18.79 2.35 -9.78
CA GLU A 203 -18.68 2.46 -8.33
C GLU A 203 -17.26 2.14 -7.89
N ILE A 204 -16.63 3.05 -7.14
CA ILE A 204 -15.33 2.86 -6.49
C ILE A 204 -15.55 2.89 -4.99
N LYS A 205 -15.12 1.84 -4.29
CA LYS A 205 -15.30 1.70 -2.85
C LYS A 205 -14.01 1.29 -2.16
N ALA A 206 -13.51 2.12 -1.24
CA ALA A 206 -12.35 1.83 -0.40
C ALA A 206 -11.17 1.23 -1.22
N SER A 207 -10.92 1.78 -2.39
CA SER A 207 -10.00 1.26 -3.40
C SER A 207 -8.97 2.32 -3.79
N ILE A 208 -7.82 1.88 -4.25
CA ILE A 208 -6.75 2.75 -4.72
C ILE A 208 -6.60 2.53 -6.23
N LEU A 209 -6.85 3.57 -7.01
CA LEU A 209 -6.58 3.62 -8.43
C LEU A 209 -5.29 4.42 -8.65
N PHE A 210 -4.26 3.78 -9.14
CA PHE A 210 -2.99 4.43 -9.44
C PHE A 210 -3.08 5.29 -10.71
N GLU A 211 -1.98 5.97 -11.02
CA GLU A 211 -1.90 6.90 -12.15
C GLU A 211 -2.42 6.28 -13.45
N GLY A 212 -3.29 6.99 -14.15
CA GLY A 212 -3.82 6.57 -15.45
C GLY A 212 -4.69 5.33 -15.45
N ALA A 213 -5.00 4.74 -14.27
CA ALA A 213 -5.91 3.59 -14.18
C ALA A 213 -7.33 3.96 -14.59
N LYS A 214 -7.97 3.11 -15.40
CA LYS A 214 -9.27 3.40 -16.00
C LYS A 214 -10.31 2.31 -15.70
N ALA A 215 -11.42 2.71 -15.09
CA ALA A 215 -12.65 1.94 -14.93
C ALA A 215 -13.80 2.71 -15.62
N PRO A 216 -13.89 2.70 -16.97
CA PRO A 216 -14.65 3.69 -17.73
C PRO A 216 -16.16 3.44 -17.81
N HIS A 217 -16.64 2.21 -17.56
CA HIS A 217 -18.03 1.85 -17.83
C HIS A 217 -18.58 0.81 -16.85
N PHE A 218 -19.57 1.19 -16.04
CA PHE A 218 -20.35 0.36 -15.10
C PHE A 218 -19.53 -0.74 -14.42
N ASN A 219 -18.35 -0.35 -13.93
CA ASN A 219 -17.47 -1.20 -13.16
C ASN A 219 -17.85 -1.13 -11.67
N TYR A 220 -17.59 -2.21 -10.92
CA TYR A 220 -17.53 -2.16 -9.47
C TYR A 220 -16.14 -2.51 -8.98
N ILE A 221 -15.48 -1.57 -8.32
CA ILE A 221 -14.13 -1.73 -7.79
C ILE A 221 -14.19 -1.56 -6.27
N GLY A 222 -14.21 -2.68 -5.56
CA GLY A 222 -14.35 -2.69 -4.11
C GLY A 222 -13.13 -3.22 -3.39
N ASP A 223 -12.60 -2.47 -2.40
CA ASP A 223 -11.50 -2.85 -1.53
C ASP A 223 -10.30 -3.40 -2.33
N SER A 224 -9.98 -2.77 -3.46
CA SER A 224 -9.03 -3.23 -4.49
C SER A 224 -7.91 -2.22 -4.73
N ILE A 225 -6.78 -2.73 -5.22
CA ILE A 225 -5.67 -1.92 -5.72
C ILE A 225 -5.59 -2.10 -7.23
N VAL A 226 -5.71 -1.02 -7.96
CA VAL A 226 -5.63 -0.99 -9.43
C VAL A 226 -4.38 -0.22 -9.82
N GLY A 227 -3.40 -0.90 -10.38
CA GLY A 227 -2.09 -0.36 -10.74
C GLY A 227 -2.14 0.66 -11.87
N GLU A 228 -1.02 1.27 -12.12
CA GLU A 228 -0.85 2.31 -13.13
C GLU A 228 -1.29 1.85 -14.53
N HIS A 229 -1.93 2.74 -15.27
CA HIS A 229 -2.34 2.51 -16.67
C HIS A 229 -3.14 1.22 -16.92
N VAL A 230 -3.72 0.61 -15.87
CA VAL A 230 -4.67 -0.50 -16.04
C VAL A 230 -5.91 0.00 -16.79
N ASN A 231 -6.42 -0.82 -17.70
CA ASN A 231 -7.70 -0.54 -18.35
C ASN A 231 -8.69 -1.67 -18.10
N LEU A 232 -9.75 -1.37 -17.36
CA LEU A 232 -10.81 -2.32 -17.05
C LEU A 232 -11.94 -2.22 -18.08
N GLY A 233 -12.19 -3.30 -18.79
CA GLY A 233 -13.32 -3.39 -19.74
C GLY A 233 -14.66 -3.18 -19.04
N ALA A 234 -15.67 -2.79 -19.82
CA ALA A 234 -17.02 -2.55 -19.34
C ALA A 234 -17.57 -3.74 -18.54
N GLY A 235 -18.19 -3.47 -17.38
CA GLY A 235 -18.72 -4.53 -16.51
C GLY A 235 -17.70 -5.36 -15.80
N THR A 236 -16.43 -4.93 -15.70
CA THR A 236 -15.45 -5.61 -14.82
C THR A 236 -15.81 -5.35 -13.37
N ILE A 237 -15.87 -6.43 -12.57
CA ILE A 237 -16.29 -6.42 -11.16
C ILE A 237 -15.23 -7.10 -10.30
N THR A 238 -14.79 -6.44 -9.22
CA THR A 238 -13.96 -7.04 -8.18
C THR A 238 -14.82 -7.46 -7.00
N ALA A 239 -15.05 -8.78 -6.82
CA ALA A 239 -15.70 -9.26 -5.63
C ALA A 239 -14.79 -9.08 -4.41
N ASN A 240 -15.32 -8.58 -3.30
CA ASN A 240 -14.55 -8.21 -2.10
C ASN A 240 -15.01 -8.88 -0.81
N LEU A 241 -15.97 -9.82 -0.88
CA LEU A 241 -16.52 -10.52 0.27
C LEU A 241 -16.70 -11.99 -0.05
N ARG A 242 -16.36 -12.86 0.91
CA ARG A 242 -16.63 -14.30 0.85
C ARG A 242 -18.06 -14.61 1.30
N PHE A 243 -18.65 -15.68 0.79
CA PHE A 243 -19.98 -16.15 1.21
C PHE A 243 -20.05 -16.53 2.70
N ASP A 244 -18.98 -17.14 3.21
CA ASP A 244 -18.85 -17.55 4.62
C ASP A 244 -18.45 -16.40 5.55
N LYS A 245 -18.30 -15.17 5.03
CA LYS A 245 -17.87 -13.96 5.75
C LYS A 245 -16.53 -14.10 6.50
N GLY A 246 -15.73 -15.12 6.16
CA GLY A 246 -14.38 -15.33 6.69
C GLY A 246 -13.37 -14.33 6.14
N THR A 247 -12.17 -14.34 6.72
CA THR A 247 -11.05 -13.53 6.22
C THR A 247 -10.59 -13.99 4.84
N ILE A 248 -10.11 -13.04 4.05
CA ILE A 248 -9.65 -13.30 2.69
C ILE A 248 -8.17 -13.67 2.73
N LYS A 249 -7.78 -14.69 1.99
CA LYS A 249 -6.38 -15.09 1.83
C LYS A 249 -5.85 -14.61 0.49
N MET A 250 -4.60 -14.17 0.47
CA MET A 250 -3.87 -13.77 -0.73
C MET A 250 -2.57 -14.56 -0.85
N THR A 251 -2.10 -14.84 -2.06
CA THR A 251 -0.82 -15.52 -2.27
C THR A 251 0.33 -14.52 -2.12
N VAL A 252 1.24 -14.79 -1.20
CA VAL A 252 2.48 -14.03 -1.00
C VAL A 252 3.65 -15.00 -1.07
N LYS A 253 4.63 -14.75 -1.95
CA LYS A 253 5.80 -15.62 -2.14
C LYS A 253 5.42 -17.11 -2.29
N GLY A 254 4.37 -17.39 -3.09
CA GLY A 254 3.88 -18.74 -3.36
C GLY A 254 3.03 -19.39 -2.25
N LYS A 255 2.83 -18.74 -1.11
CA LYS A 255 2.02 -19.26 0.01
C LYS A 255 0.73 -18.48 0.18
N ARG A 256 -0.37 -19.17 0.52
CA ARG A 256 -1.65 -18.52 0.86
C ARG A 256 -1.60 -17.98 2.28
N VAL A 257 -1.52 -16.66 2.40
CA VAL A 257 -1.45 -15.92 3.68
C VAL A 257 -2.81 -15.34 4.00
N ASP A 258 -3.24 -15.46 5.24
CA ASP A 258 -4.44 -14.76 5.73
C ASP A 258 -4.15 -13.27 5.87
N THR A 259 -4.98 -12.45 5.27
CA THR A 259 -4.82 -10.99 5.29
C THR A 259 -5.40 -10.33 6.55
N GLY A 260 -6.11 -11.09 7.38
CA GLY A 260 -6.89 -10.57 8.51
C GLY A 260 -8.12 -9.75 8.10
N ARG A 261 -8.34 -9.52 6.80
CA ARG A 261 -9.41 -8.65 6.28
C ARG A 261 -10.61 -9.47 5.83
N LYS A 262 -11.81 -9.10 6.31
CA LYS A 262 -13.08 -9.67 5.84
C LYS A 262 -13.51 -9.12 4.49
N LYS A 263 -13.01 -7.92 4.12
CA LYS A 263 -13.22 -7.30 2.81
C LYS A 263 -11.88 -6.99 2.18
N LEU A 264 -11.65 -7.59 1.03
CA LEU A 264 -10.49 -7.36 0.17
C LEU A 264 -10.84 -7.82 -1.24
N GLY A 265 -10.72 -6.96 -2.21
CA GLY A 265 -10.96 -7.26 -3.61
C GLY A 265 -9.73 -7.86 -4.29
N ALA A 266 -9.33 -7.27 -5.40
CA ALA A 266 -8.21 -7.72 -6.20
C ALA A 266 -7.01 -6.76 -6.09
N VAL A 267 -5.82 -7.27 -6.37
CA VAL A 267 -4.63 -6.47 -6.65
C VAL A 267 -4.28 -6.64 -8.12
N ILE A 268 -4.40 -5.59 -8.90
CA ILE A 268 -4.19 -5.59 -10.35
C ILE A 268 -2.93 -4.78 -10.63
N GLY A 269 -1.91 -5.45 -11.16
CA GLY A 269 -0.62 -4.84 -11.51
C GLY A 269 -0.73 -3.90 -12.72
N GLY A 270 0.19 -2.96 -12.80
CA GLY A 270 0.18 -1.93 -13.83
C GLY A 270 0.12 -2.47 -15.26
N TYR A 271 -0.51 -1.71 -16.16
CA TYR A 271 -0.68 -2.02 -17.58
C TYR A 271 -1.50 -3.29 -17.89
N ALA A 272 -2.11 -3.93 -16.88
CA ALA A 272 -3.01 -5.04 -17.12
C ALA A 272 -4.31 -4.56 -17.80
N GLN A 273 -4.92 -5.44 -18.59
CA GLN A 273 -6.17 -5.13 -19.30
C GLN A 273 -7.19 -6.23 -19.09
N THR A 274 -8.44 -5.85 -18.85
CA THR A 274 -9.55 -6.79 -18.87
C THR A 274 -10.46 -6.54 -20.06
N GLY A 275 -10.99 -7.62 -20.65
CA GLY A 275 -12.13 -7.54 -21.54
C GLY A 275 -13.41 -7.16 -20.78
N ILE A 276 -14.51 -7.10 -21.51
CA ILE A 276 -15.84 -6.80 -20.94
C ILE A 276 -16.34 -7.95 -20.05
N ASN A 277 -17.19 -7.60 -19.03
CA ASN A 277 -17.86 -8.57 -18.16
C ASN A 277 -16.90 -9.55 -17.45
N VAL A 278 -15.77 -9.06 -16.99
CA VAL A 278 -14.82 -9.87 -16.20
C VAL A 278 -15.19 -9.81 -14.73
N SER A 279 -15.27 -10.96 -14.07
CA SER A 279 -15.48 -11.08 -12.63
C SER A 279 -14.21 -11.57 -11.95
N ILE A 280 -13.74 -10.85 -10.92
CA ILE A 280 -12.50 -11.17 -10.22
C ILE A 280 -12.82 -11.54 -8.78
N TYR A 281 -12.34 -12.71 -8.32
CA TYR A 281 -12.59 -13.21 -6.97
C TYR A 281 -11.78 -12.44 -5.92
N PRO A 282 -12.26 -12.43 -4.65
CA PRO A 282 -11.56 -11.78 -3.54
C PRO A 282 -10.15 -12.36 -3.34
N GLY A 283 -9.17 -11.47 -3.14
CA GLY A 283 -7.79 -11.84 -2.87
C GLY A 283 -7.02 -12.37 -4.09
N VAL A 284 -7.54 -12.20 -5.30
CA VAL A 284 -6.84 -12.53 -6.54
C VAL A 284 -5.84 -11.43 -6.89
N LYS A 285 -4.67 -11.85 -7.39
CA LYS A 285 -3.67 -10.96 -8.00
C LYS A 285 -3.65 -11.15 -9.51
N ILE A 286 -3.66 -10.04 -10.23
CA ILE A 286 -3.43 -10.00 -11.67
C ILE A 286 -2.10 -9.29 -11.89
N GLY A 287 -1.12 -9.99 -12.46
CA GLY A 287 0.21 -9.46 -12.70
C GLY A 287 0.22 -8.33 -13.73
N SER A 288 1.25 -7.49 -13.67
CA SER A 288 1.42 -6.38 -14.63
C SER A 288 1.45 -6.91 -16.07
N TYR A 289 0.89 -6.14 -17.00
CA TYR A 289 0.80 -6.49 -18.44
C TYR A 289 -0.06 -7.73 -18.74
N ALA A 290 -0.79 -8.28 -17.76
CA ALA A 290 -1.67 -9.42 -17.99
C ALA A 290 -2.92 -9.03 -18.79
N TRP A 291 -3.43 -9.94 -19.58
CA TRP A 291 -4.66 -9.78 -20.35
C TRP A 291 -5.71 -10.80 -19.90
N ILE A 292 -6.88 -10.30 -19.53
CA ILE A 292 -8.02 -11.12 -19.14
C ILE A 292 -9.07 -11.04 -20.24
N TYR A 293 -9.41 -12.17 -20.83
CA TYR A 293 -10.38 -12.23 -21.92
C TYR A 293 -11.81 -11.91 -21.46
N PRO A 294 -12.68 -11.44 -22.37
CA PRO A 294 -14.06 -11.09 -22.03
C PRO A 294 -14.85 -12.24 -21.40
N GLY A 295 -15.75 -11.91 -20.49
CA GLY A 295 -16.66 -12.88 -19.84
C GLY A 295 -16.01 -13.81 -18.83
N CYS A 296 -14.71 -13.63 -18.54
CA CYS A 296 -13.99 -14.55 -17.66
C CYS A 296 -14.30 -14.34 -16.18
N VAL A 297 -14.34 -15.45 -15.44
CA VAL A 297 -14.35 -15.48 -13.99
C VAL A 297 -12.96 -15.87 -13.48
N VAL A 298 -12.23 -14.89 -12.95
CA VAL A 298 -10.84 -15.04 -12.50
C VAL A 298 -10.83 -15.49 -11.04
N LYS A 299 -10.56 -16.78 -10.80
CA LYS A 299 -10.58 -17.41 -9.47
C LYS A 299 -9.19 -17.66 -8.89
N ARG A 300 -8.13 -17.41 -9.66
CA ARG A 300 -6.73 -17.64 -9.30
C ARG A 300 -5.85 -16.52 -9.80
N ASP A 301 -4.68 -16.39 -9.20
CA ASP A 301 -3.70 -15.40 -9.61
C ASP A 301 -3.29 -15.60 -11.08
N VAL A 302 -3.02 -14.50 -11.75
CA VAL A 302 -2.51 -14.44 -13.14
C VAL A 302 -1.13 -13.82 -13.09
N GLU A 303 -0.16 -14.50 -13.66
CA GLU A 303 1.23 -14.05 -13.66
C GLU A 303 1.45 -12.81 -14.54
N LYS A 304 2.57 -12.11 -14.30
CA LYS A 304 2.99 -10.96 -15.12
C LYS A 304 3.03 -11.34 -16.61
N GLY A 305 2.40 -10.52 -17.46
CA GLY A 305 2.29 -10.77 -18.90
C GLY A 305 1.42 -11.97 -19.29
N GLY A 306 0.77 -12.60 -18.30
CA GLY A 306 -0.07 -13.77 -18.54
C GLY A 306 -1.34 -13.44 -19.30
N VAL A 307 -1.84 -14.39 -20.09
CA VAL A 307 -3.11 -14.30 -20.80
C VAL A 307 -4.09 -15.30 -20.18
N PHE A 308 -5.15 -14.77 -19.56
CA PHE A 308 -6.20 -15.58 -18.96
C PHE A 308 -7.39 -15.68 -19.91
N ARG A 309 -7.68 -16.89 -20.37
CA ARG A 309 -8.85 -17.22 -21.20
C ARG A 309 -9.77 -18.11 -20.41
N CYS A 310 -11.08 -17.89 -20.51
CA CYS A 310 -12.07 -18.82 -19.99
C CYS A 310 -11.99 -20.10 -20.83
N GLN A 311 -12.18 -21.27 -20.21
CA GLN A 311 -12.39 -22.49 -20.97
C GLN A 311 -13.69 -22.32 -21.77
N GLU A 312 -13.63 -22.49 -23.07
CA GLU A 312 -14.82 -22.74 -23.88
C GLU A 312 -15.44 -24.02 -23.34
N ALA A 313 -16.75 -23.97 -23.10
CA ALA A 313 -17.47 -25.20 -22.77
C ALA A 313 -17.23 -26.17 -23.93
N SER A 314 -16.57 -27.30 -23.66
CA SER A 314 -16.50 -28.38 -24.66
C SER A 314 -17.92 -28.78 -25.00
N THR A 315 -18.30 -28.44 -26.23
CA THR A 315 -19.57 -28.87 -26.85
C THR A 315 -19.61 -30.40 -26.99
#